data_80de9d724056c45d4df2f56faa676784
#
_entry.id   80de9d724056c45d4df2f56faa676784
#
_cell.length_a   1.000
_cell.length_b   1.000
_cell.length_c   1.000
_cell.angle_alpha   90.00
_cell.angle_beta   90.00
_cell.angle_gamma   90.00
#
_symmetry.space_group_name_H-M   'P 1'
#
loop_
_entity.id
_entity.type
_entity.pdbx_description
1 polymer ?
#
loop_
_entity_poly.entity_id
_entity_poly.type
_entity_poly.pdbx_seq_one_letter_code
_entity_poly.pdbx_strand_id
1 'polypeptide(L)'
;MSEPMIRLEEVSKRYPGASTAAIEDLSLDIAAGETVMLVGPSGCGKTTTMRLINRLIEPTSGRILVDGKDVATVDADELRRHIGYVIQQIGLFPHMTVGANIGMVPRALGWSRQRIAERVDELLTLVGLDPVTFRRRYPKQLSGGQQQRVGVARALAADPPVLLMDEPFGAIDPITRERLHDEFVALQANIRKTVVIVTHDITEAVKLGDRIAIFAEGGRVAQFDTPARILAEPADEFVASFVGVGAAVRGLSLRRVDELPLAPDSGTPGRPTVRADQSLLDALDAMLHAHTGIAAVRDNGRVVGELDWATVVSTPPKDQS
;
A
#
# COMPACT_ATOMS: atom_id res chain seq x y z
N MET A 1 8.34 -11.57 20.47
CA MET A 1 8.16 -10.72 19.28
C MET A 1 8.81 -11.44 18.13
N SER A 2 8.13 -11.66 17.02
CA SER A 2 8.72 -12.27 15.82
C SER A 2 9.81 -11.35 15.25
N GLU A 3 10.86 -11.92 14.67
CA GLU A 3 11.89 -11.15 13.96
C GLU A 3 11.25 -10.37 12.80
N PRO A 4 11.60 -9.08 12.57
CA PRO A 4 11.07 -8.32 11.46
C PRO A 4 11.55 -8.89 10.13
N MET A 5 10.70 -8.80 9.10
CA MET A 5 11.04 -9.22 7.74
C MET A 5 12.08 -8.29 7.10
N ILE A 6 11.99 -6.98 7.39
CA ILE A 6 12.96 -5.98 6.96
C ILE A 6 13.37 -5.17 8.18
N ARG A 7 14.68 -5.02 8.40
CA ARG A 7 15.25 -4.19 9.46
C ARG A 7 16.33 -3.29 8.89
N LEU A 8 16.20 -2.00 9.14
CA LEU A 8 17.23 -1.00 8.92
C LEU A 8 17.79 -0.59 10.29
N GLU A 9 19.11 -0.63 10.44
CA GLU A 9 19.81 -0.30 11.69
C GLU A 9 20.80 0.83 11.42
N GLU A 10 20.51 2.03 11.92
CA GLU A 10 21.32 3.25 11.82
C GLU A 10 21.83 3.52 10.40
N VAL A 11 20.95 3.28 9.41
CA VAL A 11 21.31 3.36 7.99
C VAL A 11 21.45 4.81 7.56
N SER A 12 22.62 5.14 7.00
CA SER A 12 22.85 6.45 6.40
C SER A 12 23.30 6.32 4.95
N LYS A 13 22.90 7.29 4.12
CA LYS A 13 23.32 7.39 2.73
C LYS A 13 23.66 8.82 2.34
N ARG A 14 24.93 9.03 1.96
CA ARG A 14 25.40 10.27 1.37
C ARG A 14 25.94 9.98 -0.03
N TYR A 15 25.46 10.73 -1.00
CA TYR A 15 26.00 10.62 -2.38
C TYR A 15 27.31 11.41 -2.51
N PRO A 16 28.25 10.97 -3.36
CA PRO A 16 29.47 11.71 -3.62
C PRO A 16 29.17 13.15 -4.09
N GLY A 17 29.83 14.12 -3.45
CA GLY A 17 29.62 15.54 -3.74
C GLY A 17 28.39 16.20 -3.13
N ALA A 18 27.53 15.47 -2.45
CA ALA A 18 26.39 16.06 -1.77
C ALA A 18 26.80 16.67 -0.43
N SER A 19 26.30 17.88 -0.14
CA SER A 19 26.50 18.57 1.15
C SER A 19 25.69 17.93 2.28
N THR A 20 24.51 17.39 1.98
CA THR A 20 23.58 16.75 2.93
C THR A 20 23.46 15.27 2.65
N ALA A 21 23.14 14.49 3.68
CA ALA A 21 22.79 13.08 3.51
C ALA A 21 21.41 12.95 2.87
N ALA A 22 21.22 11.95 2.01
CA ALA A 22 19.91 11.59 1.48
C ALA A 22 19.11 10.76 2.49
N ILE A 23 19.79 10.06 3.38
CA ILE A 23 19.26 9.32 4.53
C ILE A 23 20.26 9.53 5.68
N GLU A 24 19.75 9.84 6.87
CA GLU A 24 20.58 10.04 8.05
C GLU A 24 20.00 9.23 9.22
N ASP A 25 20.79 8.27 9.70
CA ASP A 25 20.53 7.45 10.89
C ASP A 25 19.13 6.80 10.92
N LEU A 26 18.73 6.20 9.79
CA LEU A 26 17.42 5.57 9.64
C LEU A 26 17.39 4.21 10.31
N SER A 27 16.55 4.06 11.34
CA SER A 27 16.21 2.79 11.97
C SER A 27 14.72 2.50 11.80
N LEU A 28 14.40 1.33 11.23
CA LEU A 28 13.03 0.96 10.87
C LEU A 28 12.87 -0.56 10.87
N ASP A 29 11.87 -1.06 11.59
CA ASP A 29 11.49 -2.48 11.61
C ASP A 29 10.14 -2.67 10.93
N ILE A 30 10.08 -3.58 9.94
CA ILE A 30 8.86 -3.96 9.19
C ILE A 30 8.59 -5.43 9.46
N ALA A 31 7.40 -5.73 9.99
CA ALA A 31 7.01 -7.09 10.33
C ALA A 31 6.68 -7.93 9.09
N ALA A 32 6.73 -9.24 9.23
CA ALA A 32 6.30 -10.14 8.17
C ALA A 32 4.78 -10.00 7.89
N GLY A 33 4.42 -9.84 6.62
CA GLY A 33 3.04 -9.68 6.17
C GLY A 33 2.49 -8.26 6.32
N GLU A 34 3.28 -7.30 6.82
CA GLU A 34 2.90 -5.91 7.02
C GLU A 34 3.01 -5.11 5.71
N THR A 35 2.06 -4.21 5.48
CA THR A 35 2.12 -3.18 4.43
C THR A 35 2.56 -1.86 5.06
N VAL A 36 3.78 -1.41 4.74
CA VAL A 36 4.33 -0.14 5.23
C VAL A 36 4.38 0.88 4.11
N MET A 37 3.82 2.06 4.40
CA MET A 37 3.82 3.20 3.50
C MET A 37 4.95 4.16 3.86
N LEU A 38 5.80 4.49 2.89
CA LEU A 38 6.82 5.54 3.04
C LEU A 38 6.28 6.80 2.39
N VAL A 39 5.97 7.82 3.17
CA VAL A 39 5.38 9.08 2.69
C VAL A 39 6.24 10.28 3.05
N GLY A 40 6.08 11.39 2.34
CA GLY A 40 6.83 12.62 2.61
C GLY A 40 7.08 13.42 1.34
N PRO A 41 7.69 14.63 1.45
CA PRO A 41 8.00 15.51 0.33
C PRO A 41 8.90 14.85 -0.72
N SER A 42 8.94 15.42 -1.93
CA SER A 42 9.88 14.96 -2.96
C SER A 42 11.34 15.19 -2.50
N GLY A 43 12.17 14.19 -2.73
CA GLY A 43 13.60 14.26 -2.37
C GLY A 43 13.93 13.91 -0.92
N CYS A 44 12.95 13.59 -0.05
CA CYS A 44 13.20 13.26 1.36
C CYS A 44 13.79 11.86 1.62
N GLY A 45 14.14 11.09 0.59
CA GLY A 45 14.86 9.82 0.77
C GLY A 45 14.03 8.53 0.60
N LYS A 46 12.72 8.57 0.39
CA LYS A 46 11.86 7.36 0.26
C LYS A 46 12.34 6.36 -0.80
N THR A 47 12.50 6.81 -2.04
CA THR A 47 13.03 5.96 -3.14
C THR A 47 14.47 5.52 -2.86
N THR A 48 15.28 6.35 -2.19
CA THR A 48 16.63 5.97 -1.75
C THR A 48 16.57 4.81 -0.76
N THR A 49 15.67 4.86 0.22
CA THR A 49 15.44 3.77 1.20
C THR A 49 15.06 2.47 0.49
N MET A 50 14.12 2.51 -0.46
CA MET A 50 13.77 1.31 -1.23
C MET A 50 14.94 0.75 -2.05
N ARG A 51 15.75 1.64 -2.67
CA ARG A 51 16.94 1.20 -3.42
C ARG A 51 18.00 0.58 -2.52
N LEU A 52 18.12 1.05 -1.29
CA LEU A 52 19.00 0.46 -0.28
C LEU A 52 18.50 -0.95 0.14
N ILE A 53 17.21 -1.12 0.44
CA ILE A 53 16.61 -2.43 0.79
C ILE A 53 16.84 -3.45 -0.35
N ASN A 54 16.66 -3.02 -1.60
CA ASN A 54 16.86 -3.86 -2.80
C ASN A 54 18.34 -3.96 -3.24
N ARG A 55 19.25 -3.39 -2.44
CA ARG A 55 20.69 -3.32 -2.75
C ARG A 55 20.98 -2.89 -4.18
N LEU A 56 20.21 -1.91 -4.71
CA LEU A 56 20.52 -1.21 -5.96
C LEU A 56 21.59 -0.12 -5.74
N ILE A 57 21.75 0.31 -4.51
CA ILE A 57 22.80 1.19 -4.01
C ILE A 57 23.24 0.68 -2.63
N GLU A 58 24.51 0.95 -2.28
CA GLU A 58 25.05 0.57 -0.96
C GLU A 58 24.84 1.73 0.04
N PRO A 59 24.60 1.44 1.34
CA PRO A 59 24.58 2.44 2.39
C PRO A 59 25.99 3.01 2.60
N THR A 60 26.10 4.21 3.17
CA THR A 60 27.38 4.79 3.62
C THR A 60 27.76 4.24 4.99
N SER A 61 26.78 4.00 5.86
CA SER A 61 26.92 3.37 7.16
C SER A 61 25.62 2.68 7.56
N GLY A 62 25.66 1.90 8.64
CA GLY A 62 24.53 1.12 9.11
C GLY A 62 24.39 -0.22 8.40
N ARG A 63 23.31 -0.94 8.74
CA ARG A 63 23.08 -2.31 8.26
C ARG A 63 21.62 -2.51 7.87
N ILE A 64 21.38 -3.34 6.85
CA ILE A 64 20.03 -3.68 6.38
C ILE A 64 19.90 -5.19 6.36
N LEU A 65 18.87 -5.70 7.05
CA LEU A 65 18.54 -7.12 7.03
C LEU A 65 17.21 -7.33 6.31
N VAL A 66 17.15 -8.38 5.50
CA VAL A 66 15.94 -8.89 4.87
C VAL A 66 15.84 -10.38 5.18
N ASP A 67 14.73 -10.81 5.77
CA ASP A 67 14.53 -12.19 6.25
C ASP A 67 15.71 -12.66 7.14
N GLY A 68 16.13 -11.80 8.08
CA GLY A 68 17.23 -12.04 9.01
C GLY A 68 18.63 -12.02 8.38
N LYS A 69 18.77 -11.84 7.06
CA LYS A 69 20.05 -11.86 6.34
C LYS A 69 20.51 -10.44 6.03
N ASP A 70 21.77 -10.13 6.34
CA ASP A 70 22.36 -8.86 5.95
C ASP A 70 22.52 -8.80 4.42
N VAL A 71 21.87 -7.80 3.80
CA VAL A 71 21.87 -7.63 2.35
C VAL A 71 23.27 -7.41 1.76
N ALA A 72 24.22 -6.91 2.56
CA ALA A 72 25.60 -6.70 2.11
C ALA A 72 26.39 -8.02 1.97
N THR A 73 25.99 -9.08 2.67
CA THR A 73 26.70 -10.37 2.73
C THR A 73 26.19 -11.41 1.74
N VAL A 74 24.97 -11.25 1.21
CA VAL A 74 24.38 -12.15 0.21
C VAL A 74 24.70 -11.72 -1.20
N ASP A 75 24.62 -12.63 -2.17
CA ASP A 75 24.71 -12.25 -3.59
C ASP A 75 23.56 -11.32 -3.97
N ALA A 76 23.88 -10.20 -4.64
CA ALA A 76 22.89 -9.18 -4.96
C ALA A 76 21.81 -9.67 -5.93
N ASP A 77 22.14 -10.56 -6.86
CA ASP A 77 21.17 -11.12 -7.80
C ASP A 77 20.28 -12.15 -7.12
N GLU A 78 20.82 -12.93 -6.18
CA GLU A 78 20.04 -13.83 -5.33
C GLU A 78 19.05 -13.04 -4.48
N LEU A 79 19.49 -11.97 -3.80
CA LEU A 79 18.62 -11.08 -3.02
C LEU A 79 17.45 -10.54 -3.87
N ARG A 80 17.76 -9.97 -5.03
CA ARG A 80 16.76 -9.37 -5.92
C ARG A 80 15.76 -10.35 -6.51
N ARG A 81 16.12 -11.64 -6.62
CA ARG A 81 15.18 -12.69 -7.02
C ARG A 81 14.14 -13.01 -5.94
N HIS A 82 14.44 -12.69 -4.67
CA HIS A 82 13.55 -12.85 -3.51
C HIS A 82 12.78 -11.57 -3.16
N ILE A 83 12.99 -10.48 -3.90
CA ILE A 83 12.29 -9.21 -3.72
C ILE A 83 11.54 -8.89 -5.02
N GLY A 84 10.22 -8.79 -4.95
CA GLY A 84 9.42 -8.24 -6.05
C GLY A 84 9.56 -6.72 -6.08
N TYR A 85 9.85 -6.15 -7.26
CA TYR A 85 10.05 -4.71 -7.38
C TYR A 85 9.19 -4.11 -8.48
N VAL A 86 8.31 -3.17 -8.10
CA VAL A 86 7.50 -2.35 -9.01
C VAL A 86 8.10 -0.95 -9.02
N ILE A 87 8.63 -0.53 -10.16
CA ILE A 87 9.22 0.80 -10.34
C ILE A 87 8.18 1.81 -10.78
N GLN A 88 8.41 3.10 -10.50
CA GLN A 88 7.54 4.24 -10.78
C GLN A 88 7.04 4.31 -12.25
N GLN A 89 7.90 3.99 -13.20
CA GLN A 89 7.51 3.81 -14.61
C GLN A 89 7.33 2.32 -14.87
N ILE A 90 6.18 1.76 -14.77
CA ILE A 90 5.75 0.34 -14.87
C ILE A 90 6.83 -0.67 -15.37
N GLY A 91 7.82 -0.20 -16.12
CA GLY A 91 9.04 -0.93 -16.53
C GLY A 91 8.78 -2.23 -17.29
N LEU A 92 7.62 -2.38 -17.94
CA LEU A 92 7.39 -3.54 -18.81
C LEU A 92 8.26 -3.45 -20.05
N PHE A 93 8.81 -4.59 -20.46
CA PHE A 93 9.59 -4.70 -21.70
C PHE A 93 8.64 -4.58 -22.90
N PRO A 94 8.71 -3.50 -23.70
CA PRO A 94 7.71 -3.21 -24.74
C PRO A 94 7.73 -4.22 -25.90
N HIS A 95 8.85 -4.90 -26.10
CA HIS A 95 9.06 -5.91 -27.12
C HIS A 95 8.68 -7.34 -26.68
N MET A 96 8.28 -7.51 -25.42
CA MET A 96 7.85 -8.78 -24.85
C MET A 96 6.33 -8.78 -24.63
N THR A 97 5.70 -9.95 -24.81
CA THR A 97 4.29 -10.11 -24.45
C THR A 97 4.08 -9.99 -22.94
N VAL A 98 2.83 -9.80 -22.50
CA VAL A 98 2.43 -9.79 -21.09
C VAL A 98 2.92 -11.05 -20.37
N GLY A 99 2.62 -12.24 -20.93
CA GLY A 99 3.07 -13.50 -20.34
C GLY A 99 4.59 -13.64 -20.28
N ALA A 100 5.31 -13.09 -21.27
CA ALA A 100 6.78 -13.12 -21.27
C ALA A 100 7.35 -12.14 -20.22
N ASN A 101 6.73 -10.98 -20.02
CA ASN A 101 7.09 -10.04 -18.95
C ASN A 101 6.91 -10.67 -17.57
N ILE A 102 5.75 -11.28 -17.29
CA ILE A 102 5.48 -11.94 -16.01
C ILE A 102 6.44 -13.13 -15.80
N GLY A 103 6.62 -13.97 -16.80
CA GLY A 103 7.45 -15.19 -16.69
C GLY A 103 8.96 -14.95 -16.68
N MET A 104 9.45 -13.71 -16.68
CA MET A 104 10.86 -13.39 -16.83
C MET A 104 11.71 -13.88 -15.64
N VAL A 105 11.32 -13.51 -14.41
CA VAL A 105 12.05 -13.93 -13.20
C VAL A 105 11.95 -15.44 -12.97
N PRO A 106 10.77 -16.10 -13.04
CA PRO A 106 10.69 -17.56 -13.00
C PRO A 106 11.59 -18.26 -14.03
N ARG A 107 11.71 -17.71 -15.24
CA ARG A 107 12.61 -18.25 -16.27
C ARG A 107 14.07 -18.14 -15.87
N ALA A 108 14.48 -17.00 -15.30
CA ALA A 108 15.84 -16.79 -14.79
C ALA A 108 16.16 -17.71 -13.60
N LEU A 109 15.14 -18.15 -12.85
CA LEU A 109 15.22 -19.13 -11.77
C LEU A 109 15.21 -20.59 -12.29
N GLY A 110 15.17 -20.81 -13.61
CA GLY A 110 15.20 -22.15 -14.19
C GLY A 110 13.88 -22.94 -14.09
N TRP A 111 12.74 -22.26 -13.87
CA TRP A 111 11.45 -22.96 -13.82
C TRP A 111 11.10 -23.59 -15.17
N SER A 112 10.41 -24.72 -15.16
CA SER A 112 9.94 -25.37 -16.38
C SER A 112 8.95 -24.47 -17.15
N ARG A 113 8.90 -24.63 -18.47
CA ARG A 113 7.98 -23.85 -19.33
C ARG A 113 6.52 -24.04 -18.90
N GLN A 114 6.15 -25.24 -18.49
CA GLN A 114 4.80 -25.56 -18.04
C GLN A 114 4.47 -24.81 -16.76
N ARG A 115 5.34 -24.88 -15.71
CA ARG A 115 5.17 -24.17 -14.44
C ARG A 115 5.07 -22.66 -14.63
N ILE A 116 5.91 -22.09 -15.53
CA ILE A 116 5.82 -20.66 -15.86
C ILE A 116 4.47 -20.32 -16.50
N ALA A 117 3.98 -21.17 -17.40
CA ALA A 117 2.71 -20.96 -18.07
C ALA A 117 1.53 -20.94 -17.09
N GLU A 118 1.48 -21.93 -16.21
CA GLU A 118 0.47 -22.04 -15.14
C GLU A 118 0.53 -20.84 -14.20
N ARG A 119 1.74 -20.44 -13.76
CA ARG A 119 1.94 -19.28 -12.87
C ARG A 119 1.52 -17.97 -13.53
N VAL A 120 1.79 -17.77 -14.81
CA VAL A 120 1.36 -16.59 -15.58
C VAL A 120 -0.16 -16.50 -15.61
N ASP A 121 -0.85 -17.60 -15.87
CA ASP A 121 -2.31 -17.62 -15.95
C ASP A 121 -2.95 -17.40 -14.57
N GLU A 122 -2.39 -18.00 -13.51
CA GLU A 122 -2.77 -17.75 -12.12
C GLU A 122 -2.65 -16.26 -11.77
N LEU A 123 -1.50 -15.64 -12.05
CA LEU A 123 -1.25 -14.24 -11.70
C LEU A 123 -2.09 -13.27 -12.53
N LEU A 124 -2.34 -13.56 -13.81
CA LEU A 124 -3.25 -12.74 -14.60
C LEU A 124 -4.66 -12.78 -14.02
N THR A 125 -5.14 -13.96 -13.63
CA THR A 125 -6.44 -14.12 -12.95
C THR A 125 -6.45 -13.34 -11.63
N LEU A 126 -5.38 -13.47 -10.83
CA LEU A 126 -5.24 -12.80 -9.53
C LEU A 126 -5.34 -11.26 -9.64
N VAL A 127 -4.76 -10.67 -10.70
CA VAL A 127 -4.84 -9.23 -10.95
C VAL A 127 -6.05 -8.81 -11.80
N GLY A 128 -7.05 -9.67 -11.96
CA GLY A 128 -8.29 -9.38 -12.68
C GLY A 128 -8.14 -9.20 -14.19
N LEU A 129 -7.15 -9.87 -14.81
CA LEU A 129 -6.93 -9.90 -16.25
C LEU A 129 -7.17 -11.30 -16.79
N ASP A 130 -8.09 -11.46 -17.76
CA ASP A 130 -8.36 -12.76 -18.39
C ASP A 130 -7.11 -13.31 -19.13
N PRO A 131 -6.55 -14.47 -18.70
CA PRO A 131 -5.33 -15.02 -19.27
C PRO A 131 -5.43 -15.29 -20.79
N VAL A 132 -6.59 -15.74 -21.27
CA VAL A 132 -6.80 -16.04 -22.70
C VAL A 132 -6.64 -14.78 -23.54
N THR A 133 -7.20 -13.69 -23.07
CA THR A 133 -7.20 -12.38 -23.76
C THR A 133 -5.86 -11.67 -23.63
N PHE A 134 -5.24 -11.64 -22.42
CA PHE A 134 -4.14 -10.74 -22.13
C PHE A 134 -2.75 -11.35 -22.27
N ARG A 135 -2.57 -12.64 -22.08
CA ARG A 135 -1.26 -13.31 -22.06
C ARG A 135 -0.39 -13.02 -23.28
N ARG A 136 -0.99 -12.95 -24.48
CA ARG A 136 -0.28 -12.74 -25.75
C ARG A 136 -0.21 -11.28 -26.18
N ARG A 137 -0.87 -10.35 -25.46
CA ARG A 137 -0.80 -8.92 -25.78
C ARG A 137 0.56 -8.34 -25.44
N TYR A 138 0.88 -7.23 -26.09
CA TYR A 138 2.06 -6.42 -25.80
C TYR A 138 1.67 -5.22 -24.93
N PRO A 139 2.62 -4.64 -24.14
CA PRO A 139 2.33 -3.50 -23.26
C PRO A 139 1.60 -2.34 -23.94
N LYS A 140 1.95 -2.02 -25.20
CA LYS A 140 1.30 -0.96 -26.00
C LYS A 140 -0.19 -1.17 -26.27
N GLN A 141 -0.70 -2.39 -26.08
CA GLN A 141 -2.10 -2.76 -26.29
C GLN A 141 -2.92 -2.72 -24.99
N LEU A 142 -2.32 -2.25 -23.91
CA LEU A 142 -2.90 -2.19 -22.58
C LEU A 142 -3.13 -0.73 -22.15
N SER A 143 -4.19 -0.47 -21.37
CA SER A 143 -4.34 0.78 -20.65
C SER A 143 -3.28 0.91 -19.54
N GLY A 144 -3.05 2.11 -19.03
CA GLY A 144 -2.10 2.35 -17.93
C GLY A 144 -2.38 1.48 -16.70
N GLY A 145 -3.64 1.38 -16.28
CA GLY A 145 -4.04 0.50 -15.16
C GLY A 145 -3.82 -0.99 -15.45
N GLN A 146 -4.06 -1.45 -16.70
CA GLN A 146 -3.76 -2.83 -17.08
C GLN A 146 -2.24 -3.10 -17.08
N GLN A 147 -1.42 -2.15 -17.55
CA GLN A 147 0.03 -2.26 -17.48
C GLN A 147 0.51 -2.34 -16.03
N GLN A 148 -0.10 -1.55 -15.13
CA GLN A 148 0.19 -1.57 -13.70
C GLN A 148 -0.08 -2.94 -13.09
N ARG A 149 -1.25 -3.52 -13.35
CA ARG A 149 -1.60 -4.88 -12.90
C ARG A 149 -0.61 -5.94 -13.41
N VAL A 150 -0.16 -5.82 -14.66
CA VAL A 150 0.88 -6.70 -15.20
C VAL A 150 2.22 -6.49 -14.49
N GLY A 151 2.55 -5.24 -14.12
CA GLY A 151 3.73 -4.92 -13.31
C GLY A 151 3.70 -5.59 -11.94
N VAL A 152 2.55 -5.56 -11.25
CA VAL A 152 2.33 -6.26 -9.98
C VAL A 152 2.42 -7.78 -10.18
N ALA A 153 1.75 -8.34 -11.19
CA ALA A 153 1.84 -9.77 -11.51
C ALA A 153 3.28 -10.21 -11.77
N ARG A 154 4.08 -9.40 -12.48
CA ARG A 154 5.50 -9.67 -12.70
C ARG A 154 6.30 -9.67 -11.40
N ALA A 155 6.04 -8.71 -10.51
CA ALA A 155 6.73 -8.64 -9.22
C ALA A 155 6.41 -9.86 -8.34
N LEU A 156 5.19 -10.40 -8.43
CA LEU A 156 4.73 -11.60 -7.71
C LEU A 156 5.15 -12.92 -8.35
N ALA A 157 5.74 -12.90 -9.56
CA ALA A 157 5.89 -14.10 -10.38
C ALA A 157 6.74 -15.20 -9.73
N ALA A 158 7.81 -14.83 -9.04
CA ALA A 158 8.70 -15.74 -8.32
C ALA A 158 8.22 -16.08 -6.89
N ASP A 159 7.03 -15.62 -6.50
CA ASP A 159 6.47 -15.73 -5.15
C ASP A 159 7.36 -15.13 -4.04
N PRO A 160 7.86 -13.89 -4.21
CA PRO A 160 8.77 -13.30 -3.24
C PRO A 160 8.07 -13.02 -1.90
N PRO A 161 8.79 -13.11 -0.75
CA PRO A 161 8.25 -12.74 0.56
C PRO A 161 8.07 -11.23 0.73
N VAL A 162 8.84 -10.42 -0.01
CA VAL A 162 8.87 -8.96 0.06
C VAL A 162 8.52 -8.34 -1.29
N LEU A 163 7.66 -7.32 -1.26
CA LEU A 163 7.31 -6.47 -2.40
C LEU A 163 7.71 -5.02 -2.11
N LEU A 164 8.45 -4.41 -3.02
CA LEU A 164 8.79 -2.99 -2.99
C LEU A 164 8.08 -2.29 -4.16
N MET A 165 7.36 -1.20 -3.90
CA MET A 165 6.57 -0.48 -4.91
C MET A 165 6.85 1.01 -4.85
N ASP A 166 7.43 1.57 -5.90
CA ASP A 166 7.79 2.99 -5.99
C ASP A 166 6.71 3.76 -6.77
N GLU A 167 5.89 4.55 -6.08
CA GLU A 167 4.74 5.30 -6.62
C GLU A 167 3.85 4.49 -7.58
N PRO A 168 3.37 3.31 -7.15
CA PRO A 168 2.71 2.37 -8.07
C PRO A 168 1.43 2.93 -8.71
N PHE A 169 0.80 3.93 -8.13
CA PHE A 169 -0.47 4.50 -8.60
C PHE A 169 -0.35 5.95 -9.12
N GLY A 170 0.86 6.53 -9.11
CA GLY A 170 1.07 7.96 -9.38
C GLY A 170 0.64 8.44 -10.78
N ALA A 171 0.76 7.59 -11.80
CA ALA A 171 0.45 7.93 -13.20
C ALA A 171 -0.95 7.50 -13.66
N ILE A 172 -1.87 7.22 -12.73
CA ILE A 172 -3.20 6.68 -13.00
C ILE A 172 -4.26 7.74 -12.71
N ASP A 173 -5.32 7.80 -13.54
CA ASP A 173 -6.45 8.70 -13.29
C ASP A 173 -7.16 8.38 -11.96
N PRO A 174 -7.80 9.37 -11.30
CA PRO A 174 -8.34 9.18 -9.95
C PRO A 174 -9.37 8.05 -9.82
N ILE A 175 -10.25 7.86 -10.80
CA ILE A 175 -11.31 6.83 -10.75
C ILE A 175 -10.70 5.43 -10.84
N THR A 176 -9.78 5.25 -11.77
CA THR A 176 -9.07 3.98 -11.93
C THR A 176 -8.17 3.68 -10.73
N ARG A 177 -7.53 4.72 -10.16
CA ARG A 177 -6.66 4.61 -8.98
C ARG A 177 -7.43 4.07 -7.78
N GLU A 178 -8.61 4.64 -7.48
CA GLU A 178 -9.44 4.20 -6.35
C GLU A 178 -9.80 2.72 -6.46
N ARG A 179 -10.21 2.27 -7.65
CA ARG A 179 -10.50 0.86 -7.89
C ARG A 179 -9.26 -0.03 -7.72
N LEU A 180 -8.08 0.43 -8.16
CA LEU A 180 -6.83 -0.33 -7.99
C LEU A 180 -6.41 -0.42 -6.52
N HIS A 181 -6.69 0.60 -5.72
CA HIS A 181 -6.48 0.54 -4.27
C HIS A 181 -7.33 -0.56 -3.64
N ASP A 182 -8.63 -0.63 -3.97
CA ASP A 182 -9.53 -1.66 -3.45
C ASP A 182 -9.08 -3.07 -3.89
N GLU A 183 -8.69 -3.21 -5.16
CA GLU A 183 -8.14 -4.46 -5.69
C GLU A 183 -6.83 -4.86 -4.99
N PHE A 184 -5.95 -3.89 -4.66
CA PHE A 184 -4.72 -4.15 -3.94
C PHE A 184 -4.98 -4.60 -2.50
N VAL A 185 -5.91 -3.94 -1.79
CA VAL A 185 -6.32 -4.36 -0.43
C VAL A 185 -6.86 -5.78 -0.44
N ALA A 186 -7.76 -6.11 -1.38
CA ALA A 186 -8.30 -7.45 -1.52
C ALA A 186 -7.22 -8.49 -1.88
N LEU A 187 -6.27 -8.12 -2.73
CA LEU A 187 -5.13 -8.95 -3.10
C LEU A 187 -4.25 -9.23 -1.87
N GLN A 188 -3.85 -8.19 -1.14
CA GLN A 188 -2.97 -8.29 0.03
C GLN A 188 -3.60 -9.14 1.15
N ALA A 189 -4.91 -9.04 1.37
CA ALA A 189 -5.64 -9.89 2.31
C ALA A 189 -5.48 -11.40 2.01
N ASN A 190 -5.33 -11.76 0.72
CA ASN A 190 -5.16 -13.13 0.27
C ASN A 190 -3.70 -13.61 0.31
N ILE A 191 -2.75 -12.76 -0.16
CA ILE A 191 -1.35 -13.18 -0.33
C ILE A 191 -0.48 -12.92 0.91
N ARG A 192 -0.86 -11.96 1.75
CA ARG A 192 -0.16 -11.56 3.01
C ARG A 192 1.35 -11.41 2.85
N LYS A 193 1.79 -10.73 1.80
CA LYS A 193 3.20 -10.41 1.58
C LYS A 193 3.63 -9.20 2.41
N THR A 194 4.91 -9.13 2.76
CA THR A 194 5.47 -7.90 3.30
C THR A 194 5.63 -6.89 2.19
N VAL A 195 4.99 -5.73 2.30
CA VAL A 195 4.95 -4.74 1.23
C VAL A 195 5.47 -3.40 1.73
N VAL A 196 6.35 -2.77 0.96
CA VAL A 196 6.79 -1.39 1.18
C VAL A 196 6.37 -0.57 -0.03
N ILE A 197 5.55 0.45 0.19
CA ILE A 197 5.04 1.34 -0.86
C ILE A 197 5.54 2.76 -0.61
N VAL A 198 6.16 3.36 -1.61
CA VAL A 198 6.45 4.79 -1.62
C VAL A 198 5.30 5.54 -2.28
N THR A 199 4.82 6.58 -1.63
CA THR A 199 3.86 7.52 -2.19
C THR A 199 4.09 8.93 -1.65
N HIS A 200 3.50 9.94 -2.29
CA HIS A 200 3.41 11.31 -1.78
C HIS A 200 1.99 11.66 -1.30
N ASP A 201 1.05 10.72 -1.40
CA ASP A 201 -0.36 10.91 -1.06
C ASP A 201 -0.67 10.26 0.30
N ILE A 202 -0.98 11.09 1.30
CA ILE A 202 -1.35 10.63 2.65
C ILE A 202 -2.67 9.85 2.64
N THR A 203 -3.60 10.16 1.73
CA THR A 203 -4.88 9.47 1.64
C THR A 203 -4.68 8.04 1.16
N GLU A 204 -3.80 7.84 0.17
CA GLU A 204 -3.38 6.52 -0.27
C GLU A 204 -2.71 5.74 0.87
N ALA A 205 -1.82 6.39 1.61
CA ALA A 205 -1.11 5.75 2.72
C ALA A 205 -2.06 5.32 3.85
N VAL A 206 -3.04 6.14 4.18
CA VAL A 206 -4.08 5.81 5.17
C VAL A 206 -4.94 4.63 4.73
N LYS A 207 -5.26 4.54 3.44
CA LYS A 207 -6.12 3.48 2.90
C LYS A 207 -5.40 2.12 2.79
N LEU A 208 -4.12 2.12 2.42
CA LEU A 208 -3.39 0.90 2.05
C LEU A 208 -2.45 0.37 3.14
N GLY A 209 -1.99 1.22 4.05
CA GLY A 209 -0.93 0.88 5.00
C GLY A 209 -1.44 0.34 6.33
N ASP A 210 -0.78 -0.68 6.82
CA ASP A 210 -0.88 -1.08 8.24
C ASP A 210 -0.12 -0.09 9.12
N ARG A 211 1.04 0.39 8.63
CA ARG A 211 1.83 1.47 9.25
C ARG A 211 2.34 2.45 8.19
N ILE A 212 2.55 3.69 8.63
CA ILE A 212 3.05 4.77 7.79
C ILE A 212 4.32 5.36 8.41
N ALA A 213 5.39 5.44 7.63
CA ALA A 213 6.61 6.17 7.96
C ALA A 213 6.59 7.52 7.24
N ILE A 214 6.47 8.61 8.00
CA ILE A 214 6.48 9.98 7.46
C ILE A 214 7.93 10.48 7.46
N PHE A 215 8.47 10.66 6.25
CA PHE A 215 9.82 11.15 6.03
C PHE A 215 9.85 12.67 5.97
N ALA A 216 10.68 13.28 6.80
CA ALA A 216 11.09 14.67 6.71
C ALA A 216 12.33 14.83 5.81
N GLU A 217 12.73 16.07 5.55
CA GLU A 217 13.97 16.36 4.82
C GLU A 217 15.20 15.68 5.46
N GLY A 218 16.17 15.28 4.63
CA GLY A 218 17.38 14.57 5.07
C GLY A 218 17.16 13.09 5.37
N GLY A 219 16.03 12.50 4.98
CA GLY A 219 15.76 11.07 5.15
C GLY A 219 15.47 10.65 6.60
N ARG A 220 15.15 11.61 7.47
CA ARG A 220 14.72 11.35 8.85
C ARG A 220 13.25 10.93 8.88
N VAL A 221 12.91 9.87 9.61
CA VAL A 221 11.51 9.53 9.91
C VAL A 221 11.01 10.40 11.05
N ALA A 222 10.02 11.25 10.74
CA ALA A 222 9.38 12.13 11.72
C ALA A 222 8.39 11.36 12.62
N GLN A 223 7.64 10.42 12.02
CA GLN A 223 6.75 9.53 12.75
C GLN A 223 6.62 8.20 12.02
N PHE A 224 6.55 7.08 12.78
CA PHE A 224 6.29 5.75 12.25
C PHE A 224 5.26 5.06 13.12
N ASP A 225 4.02 5.02 12.67
CA ASP A 225 2.90 4.49 13.45
C ASP A 225 1.76 4.00 12.56
N THR A 226 0.68 3.50 13.18
CA THR A 226 -0.56 3.17 12.46
C THR A 226 -1.21 4.42 11.86
N PRO A 227 -1.98 4.30 10.77
CA PRO A 227 -2.72 5.43 10.19
C PRO A 227 -3.59 6.16 11.22
N ALA A 228 -4.27 5.40 12.10
CA ALA A 228 -5.13 5.97 13.12
C ALA A 228 -4.37 6.88 14.09
N ARG A 229 -3.20 6.46 14.59
CA ARG A 229 -2.38 7.27 15.50
C ARG A 229 -1.80 8.50 14.81
N ILE A 230 -1.32 8.36 13.57
CA ILE A 230 -0.80 9.49 12.80
C ILE A 230 -1.87 10.57 12.57
N LEU A 231 -3.11 10.16 12.31
CA LEU A 231 -4.22 11.10 12.13
C LEU A 231 -4.69 11.76 13.43
N ALA A 232 -4.64 11.01 14.55
CA ALA A 232 -5.12 11.48 15.85
C ALA A 232 -4.05 12.26 16.64
N GLU A 233 -2.80 11.81 16.59
CA GLU A 233 -1.67 12.25 17.43
C GLU A 233 -0.42 12.50 16.57
N PRO A 234 -0.41 13.56 15.72
CA PRO A 234 0.78 13.92 14.98
C PRO A 234 1.94 14.23 15.92
N ALA A 235 3.12 13.64 15.69
CA ALA A 235 4.29 13.76 16.57
C ALA A 235 4.85 15.19 16.65
N ASP A 236 4.70 15.99 15.60
CA ASP A 236 5.17 17.37 15.54
C ASP A 236 4.35 18.20 14.51
N GLU A 237 4.65 19.51 14.44
CA GLU A 237 3.97 20.43 13.50
C GLU A 237 4.21 20.06 12.02
N PHE A 238 5.36 19.45 11.69
CA PHE A 238 5.63 18.99 10.34
C PHE A 238 4.66 17.86 9.97
N VAL A 239 4.51 16.85 10.82
CA VAL A 239 3.57 15.75 10.62
C VAL A 239 2.15 16.26 10.53
N ALA A 240 1.73 17.15 11.46
CA ALA A 240 0.41 17.76 11.45
C ALA A 240 0.13 18.53 10.15
N SER A 241 1.12 19.30 9.67
CA SER A 241 1.04 20.01 8.38
C SER A 241 0.99 19.08 7.19
N PHE A 242 1.77 17.99 7.21
CA PHE A 242 1.80 16.99 6.12
C PHE A 242 0.49 16.20 6.03
N VAL A 243 -0.06 15.80 7.16
CA VAL A 243 -1.39 15.19 7.25
C VAL A 243 -2.47 16.17 6.77
N GLY A 244 -2.34 17.43 7.13
CA GLY A 244 -3.16 18.54 6.64
C GLY A 244 -4.60 18.53 7.13
N VAL A 245 -5.40 19.43 6.54
CA VAL A 245 -6.83 19.58 6.87
C VAL A 245 -7.60 18.30 6.53
N GLY A 246 -8.59 17.96 7.38
CA GLY A 246 -9.45 16.79 7.17
C GLY A 246 -8.90 15.47 7.76
N ALA A 247 -7.88 15.53 8.62
CA ALA A 247 -7.37 14.35 9.34
C ALA A 247 -8.49 13.56 10.04
N ALA A 248 -9.35 14.27 10.78
CA ALA A 248 -10.49 13.66 11.47
C ALA A 248 -11.47 12.97 10.49
N VAL A 249 -11.74 13.60 9.34
CA VAL A 249 -12.63 13.02 8.31
C VAL A 249 -11.98 11.78 7.68
N ARG A 250 -10.67 11.81 7.39
CA ARG A 250 -9.95 10.63 6.92
C ARG A 250 -9.95 9.51 7.95
N GLY A 251 -9.89 9.83 9.24
CA GLY A 251 -10.02 8.85 10.32
C GLY A 251 -11.32 8.04 10.26
N LEU A 252 -12.39 8.59 9.73
CA LEU A 252 -13.66 7.89 9.54
C LEU A 252 -13.56 6.74 8.52
N SER A 253 -12.63 6.79 7.57
CA SER A 253 -12.42 5.69 6.62
C SER A 253 -11.79 4.45 7.26
N LEU A 254 -11.15 4.61 8.42
CA LEU A 254 -10.51 3.53 9.18
C LEU A 254 -11.47 2.78 10.12
N ARG A 255 -12.72 3.25 10.24
CA ARG A 255 -13.73 2.69 11.11
C ARG A 255 -14.94 2.20 10.32
N ARG A 256 -15.56 1.14 10.81
CA ARG A 256 -16.73 0.54 10.17
C ARG A 256 -18.00 0.88 10.93
N VAL A 257 -19.12 0.85 10.22
CA VAL A 257 -20.45 1.09 10.80
C VAL A 257 -20.79 0.08 11.90
N ASP A 258 -20.41 -1.20 11.73
CA ASP A 258 -20.66 -2.29 12.70
C ASP A 258 -19.85 -2.17 14.00
N GLU A 259 -18.89 -1.26 14.08
CA GLU A 259 -18.14 -0.96 15.30
C GLU A 259 -18.88 0.00 16.25
N LEU A 260 -19.96 0.63 15.78
CA LEU A 260 -20.70 1.63 16.54
C LEU A 260 -22.02 1.07 17.09
N PRO A 261 -22.50 1.61 18.23
CA PRO A 261 -23.83 1.32 18.69
C PRO A 261 -24.85 1.89 17.70
N LEU A 262 -25.80 1.06 17.27
CA LEU A 262 -26.89 1.46 16.39
C LEU A 262 -28.13 1.75 17.22
N ALA A 263 -28.84 2.83 16.85
CA ALA A 263 -30.16 3.12 17.41
C ALA A 263 -31.21 2.16 16.79
N PRO A 264 -32.37 1.92 17.48
CA PRO A 264 -33.49 1.21 16.88
C PRO A 264 -33.94 1.88 15.58
N ASP A 265 -34.32 1.08 14.60
CA ASP A 265 -34.82 1.56 13.30
C ASP A 265 -36.08 2.43 13.46
N SER A 266 -35.97 3.73 13.15
CA SER A 266 -37.10 4.67 13.22
C SER A 266 -38.08 4.56 12.04
N GLY A 267 -37.68 3.89 10.94
CA GLY A 267 -38.48 3.83 9.72
C GLY A 267 -38.59 5.16 8.97
N THR A 268 -37.75 6.17 9.26
CA THR A 268 -37.82 7.49 8.64
C THR A 268 -37.73 7.40 7.12
N PRO A 269 -38.68 7.94 6.36
CA PRO A 269 -38.66 7.93 4.90
C PRO A 269 -37.50 8.76 4.33
N GLY A 270 -36.95 8.32 3.18
CA GLY A 270 -35.95 9.08 2.43
C GLY A 270 -34.52 9.01 2.97
N ARG A 271 -34.29 8.34 4.09
CA ARG A 271 -32.94 8.09 4.61
C ARG A 271 -32.18 7.11 3.70
N PRO A 272 -30.85 7.29 3.53
CA PRO A 272 -30.02 6.35 2.78
C PRO A 272 -29.90 5.03 3.53
N THR A 273 -29.51 3.99 2.79
CA THR A 273 -29.17 2.70 3.36
C THR A 273 -27.70 2.44 3.19
N VAL A 274 -27.00 2.09 4.28
CA VAL A 274 -25.59 1.72 4.30
C VAL A 274 -25.43 0.28 4.81
N ARG A 275 -24.36 -0.39 4.41
CA ARG A 275 -24.06 -1.73 4.92
C ARG A 275 -23.28 -1.63 6.23
N ALA A 276 -23.45 -2.63 7.09
CA ALA A 276 -22.74 -2.70 8.37
C ALA A 276 -21.20 -2.75 8.21
N ASP A 277 -20.71 -3.33 7.11
CA ASP A 277 -19.30 -3.45 6.80
C ASP A 277 -18.67 -2.24 6.06
N GLN A 278 -19.47 -1.21 5.74
CA GLN A 278 -18.98 0.03 5.13
C GLN A 278 -18.25 0.92 6.14
N SER A 279 -17.38 1.80 5.62
CA SER A 279 -16.70 2.79 6.45
C SER A 279 -17.67 3.85 7.00
N LEU A 280 -17.29 4.47 8.13
CA LEU A 280 -18.04 5.63 8.64
C LEU A 280 -18.00 6.81 7.67
N LEU A 281 -16.94 6.94 6.87
CA LEU A 281 -16.84 7.97 5.84
C LEU A 281 -17.89 7.76 4.74
N ASP A 282 -18.06 6.51 4.25
CA ASP A 282 -19.11 6.20 3.26
C ASP A 282 -20.51 6.45 3.80
N ALA A 283 -20.73 6.10 5.09
CA ALA A 283 -22.01 6.36 5.74
C ALA A 283 -22.30 7.85 5.86
N LEU A 284 -21.29 8.64 6.23
CA LEU A 284 -21.39 10.08 6.31
C LEU A 284 -21.68 10.71 4.94
N ASP A 285 -20.98 10.27 3.90
CA ASP A 285 -21.18 10.73 2.53
C ASP A 285 -22.61 10.43 2.05
N ALA A 286 -23.11 9.23 2.31
CA ALA A 286 -24.50 8.86 1.97
C ALA A 286 -25.53 9.74 2.70
N MET A 287 -25.31 10.07 3.98
CA MET A 287 -26.19 10.98 4.74
C MET A 287 -26.17 12.40 4.15
N LEU A 288 -24.99 12.91 3.78
CA LEU A 288 -24.82 14.24 3.16
C LEU A 288 -25.55 14.32 1.80
N HIS A 289 -25.37 13.32 0.94
CA HIS A 289 -26.03 13.26 -0.36
C HIS A 289 -27.56 13.18 -0.24
N ALA A 290 -28.07 12.46 0.76
CA ALA A 290 -29.50 12.36 1.03
C ALA A 290 -30.07 13.55 1.81
N HIS A 291 -29.23 14.53 2.21
CA HIS A 291 -29.60 15.65 3.07
C HIS A 291 -30.30 15.22 4.36
N THR A 292 -29.83 14.13 4.98
CA THR A 292 -30.38 13.55 6.22
C THR A 292 -29.27 13.42 7.27
N GLY A 293 -29.66 13.44 8.55
CA GLY A 293 -28.75 13.19 9.66
C GLY A 293 -28.69 11.72 10.09
N ILE A 294 -29.37 10.82 9.37
CA ILE A 294 -29.51 9.41 9.74
C ILE A 294 -29.41 8.50 8.52
N ALA A 295 -28.91 7.28 8.71
CA ALA A 295 -28.87 6.21 7.72
C ALA A 295 -29.38 4.89 8.29
N ALA A 296 -30.16 4.14 7.50
CA ALA A 296 -30.52 2.77 7.87
C ALA A 296 -29.32 1.85 7.64
N VAL A 297 -28.99 1.03 8.63
CA VAL A 297 -27.89 0.07 8.53
C VAL A 297 -28.43 -1.30 8.17
N ARG A 298 -27.86 -1.91 7.12
CA ARG A 298 -28.21 -3.28 6.71
C ARG A 298 -27.05 -4.24 6.96
N ASP A 299 -27.40 -5.39 7.50
CA ASP A 299 -26.53 -6.55 7.54
C ASP A 299 -27.29 -7.76 6.95
N ASN A 300 -26.65 -8.50 6.05
CA ASN A 300 -27.23 -9.68 5.37
C ASN A 300 -28.63 -9.42 4.79
N GLY A 301 -28.86 -8.21 4.22
CA GLY A 301 -30.11 -7.83 3.58
C GLY A 301 -31.23 -7.36 4.53
N ARG A 302 -31.02 -7.40 5.85
CA ARG A 302 -31.98 -6.93 6.86
C ARG A 302 -31.51 -5.62 7.47
N VAL A 303 -32.45 -4.72 7.78
CA VAL A 303 -32.16 -3.52 8.58
C VAL A 303 -31.92 -3.98 10.02
N VAL A 304 -30.73 -3.66 10.55
CA VAL A 304 -30.30 -4.02 11.91
C VAL A 304 -30.35 -2.84 12.87
N GLY A 305 -30.53 -1.63 12.37
CA GLY A 305 -30.65 -0.42 13.17
C GLY A 305 -30.45 0.84 12.34
N GLU A 306 -30.22 1.94 13.02
CA GLU A 306 -30.03 3.25 12.46
C GLU A 306 -28.74 3.88 13.02
N LEU A 307 -27.96 4.51 12.13
CA LEU A 307 -26.79 5.28 12.49
C LEU A 307 -27.12 6.76 12.34
N ASP A 308 -26.84 7.55 13.38
CA ASP A 308 -27.01 8.99 13.34
C ASP A 308 -25.67 9.74 13.16
N TRP A 309 -25.75 10.96 12.63
CA TRP A 309 -24.62 11.87 12.44
C TRP A 309 -23.84 12.14 13.73
N ALA A 310 -24.54 12.39 14.85
CA ALA A 310 -23.91 12.74 16.12
C ALA A 310 -23.02 11.59 16.62
N THR A 311 -23.46 10.36 16.47
CA THR A 311 -22.67 9.15 16.77
C THR A 311 -21.43 9.06 15.88
N VAL A 312 -21.54 9.34 14.59
CA VAL A 312 -20.38 9.31 13.66
C VAL A 312 -19.34 10.35 14.06
N VAL A 313 -19.74 11.60 14.29
CA VAL A 313 -18.78 12.69 14.56
C VAL A 313 -18.26 12.74 15.98
N SER A 314 -18.97 12.16 16.95
CA SER A 314 -18.53 12.10 18.35
C SER A 314 -17.62 10.93 18.66
N THR A 315 -17.43 10.03 17.69
CA THR A 315 -16.66 8.81 17.93
C THR A 315 -15.16 9.10 17.89
N PRO A 316 -14.41 8.85 18.99
CA PRO A 316 -12.98 9.05 19.01
C PRO A 316 -12.25 8.15 18.01
N PRO A 317 -11.04 8.52 17.58
CA PRO A 317 -10.19 7.62 16.79
C PRO A 317 -10.02 6.27 17.50
N LYS A 318 -9.92 5.18 16.71
CA LYS A 318 -9.77 3.85 17.27
C LYS A 318 -8.37 3.71 17.87
N ASP A 319 -8.27 3.58 19.20
CA ASP A 319 -7.08 3.04 19.85
C ASP A 319 -6.95 1.58 19.43
N GLN A 320 -5.97 1.28 18.59
CA GLN A 320 -5.54 -0.11 18.41
C GLN A 320 -4.50 -0.41 19.50
N SER A 321 -4.98 -1.00 20.60
CA SER A 321 -4.14 -1.62 21.63
C SER A 321 -3.51 -2.90 21.10
#